data_c14f157f38778985cea3a3bf49a98e05
#
_entry.id   c14f157f38778985cea3a3bf49a98e05
#
_cell.length_a   1.000
_cell.length_b   1.000
_cell.length_c   1.000
_cell.angle_alpha   90.00
_cell.angle_beta   90.00
_cell.angle_gamma   90.00
#
_symmetry.space_group_name_H-M   'P 1'
#
loop_
_entity.id
_entity.type
_entity.pdbx_description
1 polymer ?
#
loop_
_entity_poly.entity_id
_entity_poly.type
_entity_poly.pdbx_seq_one_letter_code
_entity_poly.pdbx_strand_id
1 'polypeptide(L)'
;MKMETTNIAKNDTLKKVIDTYCKMKDSGVLQEVNNWDEYTGSMLNSEVAGVINGCWIMGTMQTAEDQSGKWAITNIPKLTNVKGATNYSNIGGSSWAISGNCGNVELAEDFLASTFAGSTELYDNILSCGAIATWTPAGDSDAYAVPNEFFSGDAVFEKIVDYSTKVPSIITGPYFHEARDAISVATTNITNGADLEKELKKAEDTVNFNMGQ
;
A
#
# COMPACT_ATOMS: atom_id res chain seq x y z
N MET A 1 -25.67 -7.93 -18.86
CA MET A 1 -24.55 -7.25 -18.16
C MET A 1 -25.15 -6.58 -16.92
N LYS A 2 -24.78 -6.97 -15.70
CA LYS A 2 -25.19 -6.21 -14.52
C LYS A 2 -24.57 -4.83 -14.64
N MET A 3 -25.38 -3.77 -14.54
CA MET A 3 -24.86 -2.42 -14.44
C MET A 3 -24.00 -2.35 -13.15
N GLU A 4 -22.76 -1.94 -13.29
CA GLU A 4 -21.93 -1.60 -12.14
C GLU A 4 -22.55 -0.40 -11.44
N THR A 5 -22.66 -0.47 -10.14
CA THR A 5 -23.23 0.63 -9.34
C THR A 5 -22.16 1.14 -8.37
N THR A 6 -22.04 2.44 -8.25
CA THR A 6 -21.18 3.06 -7.25
C THR A 6 -21.87 3.05 -5.88
N ASN A 7 -21.08 2.99 -4.82
CA ASN A 7 -21.54 3.15 -3.45
C ASN A 7 -20.49 3.95 -2.65
N ILE A 8 -20.33 5.22 -3.01
CA ILE A 8 -19.40 6.14 -2.33
C ILE A 8 -20.14 6.94 -1.27
N ALA A 9 -21.19 7.66 -1.68
CA ALA A 9 -21.93 8.58 -0.81
C ALA A 9 -22.65 7.87 0.36
N LYS A 10 -23.08 6.63 0.18
CA LYS A 10 -23.78 5.84 1.20
C LYS A 10 -22.90 4.80 1.88
N ASN A 11 -21.60 4.84 1.69
CA ASN A 11 -20.68 3.88 2.27
C ASN A 11 -20.29 4.28 3.70
N ASP A 12 -20.96 3.70 4.69
CA ASP A 12 -20.72 4.00 6.09
C ASP A 12 -19.29 3.65 6.56
N THR A 13 -18.65 2.65 5.94
CA THR A 13 -17.27 2.32 6.27
C THR A 13 -16.33 3.40 5.76
N LEU A 14 -16.51 3.89 4.54
CA LEU A 14 -15.73 5.00 3.98
C LEU A 14 -15.88 6.27 4.84
N LYS A 15 -17.11 6.60 5.26
CA LYS A 15 -17.36 7.74 6.15
C LYS A 15 -16.60 7.62 7.46
N LYS A 16 -16.57 6.42 8.07
CA LYS A 16 -15.79 6.16 9.30
C LYS A 16 -14.29 6.29 9.08
N VAL A 17 -13.78 5.83 7.93
CA VAL A 17 -12.36 6.00 7.59
C VAL A 17 -12.00 7.48 7.53
N ILE A 18 -12.78 8.28 6.79
CA ILE A 18 -12.55 9.72 6.63
C ILE A 18 -12.68 10.44 7.98
N ASP A 19 -13.72 10.15 8.77
CA ASP A 19 -13.90 10.73 10.12
C ASP A 19 -12.71 10.40 11.03
N THR A 20 -12.19 9.17 10.97
CA THR A 20 -11.01 8.77 11.74
C THR A 20 -9.78 9.56 11.28
N TYR A 21 -9.59 9.69 9.98
CA TYR A 21 -8.48 10.47 9.42
C TYR A 21 -8.55 11.95 9.84
N CYS A 22 -9.74 12.58 9.75
CA CYS A 22 -9.95 13.95 10.23
C CYS A 22 -9.62 14.11 11.71
N LYS A 23 -10.06 13.18 12.55
CA LYS A 23 -9.73 13.20 14.00
C LYS A 23 -8.23 13.08 14.26
N MET A 24 -7.53 12.24 13.51
CA MET A 24 -6.07 12.12 13.61
C MET A 24 -5.38 13.41 13.18
N LYS A 25 -5.81 14.03 12.07
CA LYS A 25 -5.31 15.34 11.62
C LYS A 25 -5.54 16.42 12.68
N ASP A 26 -6.76 16.56 13.17
CA ASP A 26 -7.16 17.58 14.14
C ASP A 26 -6.42 17.42 15.50
N SER A 27 -6.05 16.19 15.84
CA SER A 27 -5.25 15.91 17.05
C SER A 27 -3.77 16.26 16.92
N GLY A 28 -3.30 16.59 15.71
CA GLY A 28 -1.89 16.89 15.43
C GLY A 28 -0.97 15.66 15.41
N VAL A 29 -1.54 14.43 15.40
CA VAL A 29 -0.74 13.20 15.34
C VAL A 29 -0.26 12.90 13.91
N LEU A 30 -0.87 13.51 12.91
CA LEU A 30 -0.45 13.39 11.51
C LEU A 30 0.38 14.61 11.10
N GLN A 31 1.51 14.35 10.47
CA GLN A 31 2.29 15.35 9.75
C GLN A 31 1.85 15.37 8.29
N GLU A 32 1.36 16.51 7.82
CA GLU A 32 1.00 16.70 6.42
C GLU A 32 2.25 17.05 5.61
N VAL A 33 2.38 16.43 4.45
CA VAL A 33 3.48 16.64 3.50
C VAL A 33 2.92 16.80 2.10
N ASN A 34 3.60 17.56 1.23
CA ASN A 34 3.07 17.93 -0.08
C ASN A 34 3.70 17.14 -1.23
N ASN A 35 4.80 16.46 -0.97
CA ASN A 35 5.56 15.74 -1.99
C ASN A 35 6.37 14.60 -1.40
N TRP A 36 7.00 13.83 -2.28
CA TRP A 36 7.80 12.68 -1.90
C TRP A 36 9.04 13.03 -1.07
N ASP A 37 9.70 14.14 -1.38
CA ASP A 37 10.92 14.55 -0.70
C ASP A 37 10.62 14.99 0.75
N GLU A 38 9.53 15.71 0.98
CA GLU A 38 9.05 16.03 2.33
C GLU A 38 8.67 14.76 3.10
N TYR A 39 7.99 13.81 2.44
CA TYR A 39 7.61 12.55 3.06
C TYR A 39 8.83 11.74 3.50
N THR A 40 9.80 11.53 2.63
CA THR A 40 11.02 10.80 2.97
C THR A 40 11.89 11.57 3.96
N GLY A 41 11.99 12.90 3.80
CA GLY A 41 12.70 13.77 4.72
C GLY A 41 12.17 13.66 6.15
N SER A 42 10.85 13.61 6.35
CA SER A 42 10.25 13.49 7.68
C SER A 42 10.69 12.22 8.44
N MET A 43 10.88 11.12 7.74
CA MET A 43 11.41 9.87 8.31
C MET A 43 12.91 9.97 8.57
N LEU A 44 13.68 10.38 7.55
CA LEU A 44 15.13 10.41 7.60
C LEU A 44 15.67 11.42 8.62
N ASN A 45 14.92 12.48 8.89
CA ASN A 45 15.26 13.51 9.88
C ASN A 45 14.68 13.22 11.28
N SER A 46 14.05 12.05 11.50
CA SER A 46 13.43 11.69 12.78
C SER A 46 12.31 12.66 13.23
N GLU A 47 11.59 13.25 12.29
CA GLU A 47 10.48 14.18 12.58
C GLU A 47 9.19 13.41 12.92
N VAL A 48 9.06 12.15 12.47
CA VAL A 48 7.91 11.29 12.71
C VAL A 48 8.32 10.01 13.44
N ALA A 49 7.47 9.53 14.33
CA ALA A 49 7.69 8.30 15.10
C ALA A 49 7.09 7.05 14.41
N GLY A 50 6.36 7.22 13.33
CA GLY A 50 5.73 6.12 12.61
C GLY A 50 5.37 6.47 11.19
N VAL A 51 5.42 5.47 10.31
CA VAL A 51 5.14 5.59 8.89
C VAL A 51 4.22 4.44 8.47
N ILE A 52 3.17 4.74 7.72
CA ILE A 52 2.31 3.73 7.10
C ILE A 52 2.67 3.65 5.63
N ASN A 53 3.32 2.54 5.24
CA ASN A 53 3.75 2.34 3.86
C ASN A 53 3.91 0.85 3.53
N GLY A 54 4.23 0.53 2.27
CA GLY A 54 4.64 -0.82 1.85
C GLY A 54 6.10 -1.11 2.21
N CYS A 55 6.49 -2.38 2.16
CA CYS A 55 7.83 -2.84 2.52
C CYS A 55 8.96 -2.19 1.69
N TRP A 56 8.66 -1.73 0.50
CA TRP A 56 9.61 -1.05 -0.39
C TRP A 56 10.22 0.24 0.19
N ILE A 57 9.58 0.86 1.20
CA ILE A 57 10.15 2.04 1.88
C ILE A 57 11.36 1.71 2.76
N MET A 58 11.52 0.44 3.13
CA MET A 58 12.60 -0.01 4.02
C MET A 58 13.99 0.37 3.48
N GLY A 59 14.20 0.21 2.16
CA GLY A 59 15.46 0.61 1.52
C GLY A 59 15.79 2.09 1.71
N THR A 60 14.77 2.96 1.61
CA THR A 60 14.95 4.39 1.89
C THR A 60 15.23 4.64 3.37
N MET A 61 14.49 4.02 4.28
CA MET A 61 14.69 4.20 5.72
C MET A 61 16.11 3.83 6.17
N GLN A 62 16.66 2.74 5.63
CA GLN A 62 18.00 2.24 5.98
C GLN A 62 19.14 3.18 5.54
N THR A 63 18.88 4.19 4.72
CA THR A 63 19.88 5.21 4.39
C THR A 63 20.19 6.15 5.57
N ALA A 64 19.32 6.22 6.58
CA ALA A 64 19.55 6.95 7.82
C ALA A 64 20.26 6.04 8.84
N GLU A 65 21.54 5.78 8.64
CA GLU A 65 22.36 4.83 9.43
C GLU A 65 22.30 5.10 10.95
N ASP A 66 22.21 6.38 11.36
CA ASP A 66 22.09 6.80 12.73
C ASP A 66 20.77 6.38 13.41
N GLN A 67 19.78 5.91 12.63
CA GLN A 67 18.51 5.38 13.11
C GLN A 67 18.51 3.86 13.25
N SER A 68 19.62 3.18 12.99
CA SER A 68 19.72 1.74 13.15
C SER A 68 19.32 1.31 14.56
N GLY A 69 18.50 0.25 14.64
CA GLY A 69 17.97 -0.27 15.91
C GLY A 69 16.86 0.56 16.56
N LYS A 70 16.38 1.64 15.91
CA LYS A 70 15.32 2.51 16.46
C LYS A 70 13.95 2.26 15.84
N TRP A 71 13.86 1.45 14.80
CA TRP A 71 12.63 1.13 14.09
C TRP A 71 12.17 -0.30 14.34
N ALA A 72 10.88 -0.54 14.25
CA ALA A 72 10.27 -1.86 14.25
C ALA A 72 9.12 -1.89 13.24
N ILE A 73 8.85 -3.07 12.68
CA ILE A 73 7.75 -3.27 11.75
C ILE A 73 6.60 -3.97 12.47
N THR A 74 5.39 -3.44 12.29
CA THR A 74 4.15 -4.05 12.77
C THR A 74 3.06 -3.90 11.70
N ASN A 75 1.95 -4.61 11.90
CA ASN A 75 0.76 -4.46 11.06
C ASN A 75 0.03 -3.15 11.34
N ILE A 76 -0.83 -2.75 10.40
CA ILE A 76 -1.61 -1.51 10.53
C ILE A 76 -2.71 -1.62 11.61
N PRO A 77 -3.13 -0.49 12.22
CA PRO A 77 -4.33 -0.48 13.05
C PRO A 77 -5.58 -0.83 12.24
N LYS A 78 -6.55 -1.47 12.88
CA LYS A 78 -7.86 -1.72 12.28
C LYS A 78 -8.93 -0.80 12.85
N LEU A 79 -9.93 -0.50 12.06
CA LEU A 79 -11.12 0.20 12.53
C LEU A 79 -11.87 -0.67 13.55
N THR A 80 -12.12 -0.13 14.74
CA THR A 80 -12.99 -0.76 15.72
C THR A 80 -14.45 -0.63 15.29
N ASN A 81 -15.28 -1.61 15.65
CA ASN A 81 -16.72 -1.61 15.35
C ASN A 81 -17.06 -1.61 13.84
N VAL A 82 -16.17 -2.10 13.00
CA VAL A 82 -16.42 -2.38 11.58
C VAL A 82 -16.31 -3.87 11.35
N LYS A 83 -17.39 -4.49 10.91
CA LYS A 83 -17.42 -5.93 10.62
C LYS A 83 -16.47 -6.24 9.45
N GLY A 84 -15.59 -7.20 9.65
CA GLY A 84 -14.60 -7.61 8.64
C GLY A 84 -13.36 -6.72 8.57
N ALA A 85 -13.22 -5.72 9.45
CA ALA A 85 -11.99 -4.94 9.53
C ALA A 85 -10.81 -5.84 9.93
N THR A 86 -9.69 -5.64 9.26
CA THR A 86 -8.45 -6.39 9.47
C THR A 86 -7.28 -5.44 9.74
N ASN A 87 -6.21 -5.97 10.31
CA ASN A 87 -4.93 -5.27 10.50
C ASN A 87 -3.98 -5.42 9.30
N TYR A 88 -4.42 -6.09 8.25
CA TYR A 88 -3.59 -6.45 7.11
C TYR A 88 -4.11 -5.78 5.85
N SER A 89 -3.20 -5.14 5.12
CA SER A 89 -3.47 -4.47 3.86
C SER A 89 -2.21 -4.47 3.01
N ASN A 90 -2.34 -4.07 1.79
CA ASN A 90 -1.21 -3.80 0.91
C ASN A 90 -1.27 -2.35 0.42
N ILE A 91 -0.12 -1.81 0.10
CA ILE A 91 0.01 -0.56 -0.63
C ILE A 91 0.99 -0.76 -1.77
N GLY A 92 0.51 -0.58 -2.99
CA GLY A 92 1.27 -0.90 -4.20
C GLY A 92 1.21 -2.39 -4.53
N GLY A 93 2.27 -2.86 -5.12
CA GLY A 93 2.41 -4.13 -5.80
C GLY A 93 2.59 -3.89 -7.28
N SER A 94 3.43 -4.71 -7.91
CA SER A 94 3.75 -4.60 -9.33
C SER A 94 3.67 -5.96 -9.98
N SER A 95 3.39 -5.97 -11.27
CA SER A 95 3.37 -7.19 -12.07
C SER A 95 4.18 -7.00 -13.34
N TRP A 96 4.68 -8.09 -13.86
CA TRP A 96 5.32 -8.13 -15.16
C TRP A 96 4.28 -8.53 -16.22
N ALA A 97 4.38 -7.94 -17.39
CA ALA A 97 3.53 -8.28 -18.53
C ALA A 97 4.34 -8.29 -19.80
N ILE A 98 4.05 -9.23 -20.69
CA ILE A 98 4.63 -9.28 -22.02
C ILE A 98 3.71 -8.48 -22.96
N SER A 99 4.29 -7.49 -23.65
CA SER A 99 3.55 -6.68 -24.61
C SER A 99 3.04 -7.53 -25.78
N GLY A 100 1.84 -7.25 -26.27
CA GLY A 100 1.31 -7.88 -27.50
C GLY A 100 2.15 -7.62 -28.76
N ASN A 101 3.05 -6.63 -28.73
CA ASN A 101 3.99 -6.32 -29.80
C ASN A 101 5.41 -6.91 -29.55
N CYS A 102 5.55 -7.84 -28.60
CA CYS A 102 6.81 -8.48 -28.31
C CYS A 102 7.31 -9.27 -29.53
N GLY A 103 8.55 -8.98 -29.95
CA GLY A 103 9.15 -9.65 -31.12
C GLY A 103 9.54 -11.10 -30.89
N ASN A 104 9.63 -11.55 -29.63
CA ASN A 104 9.90 -12.94 -29.25
C ASN A 104 9.24 -13.23 -27.90
N VAL A 105 7.97 -13.65 -27.96
CA VAL A 105 7.15 -13.94 -26.77
C VAL A 105 7.71 -15.14 -26.00
N GLU A 106 8.15 -16.19 -26.69
CA GLU A 106 8.69 -17.41 -26.07
C GLU A 106 9.92 -17.11 -25.22
N LEU A 107 10.87 -16.32 -25.75
CA LEU A 107 12.03 -15.90 -24.97
C LEU A 107 11.67 -15.04 -23.78
N ALA A 108 10.67 -14.17 -23.91
CA ALA A 108 10.21 -13.33 -22.81
C ALA A 108 9.51 -14.16 -21.71
N GLU A 109 8.73 -15.16 -22.09
CA GLU A 109 8.11 -16.12 -21.15
C GLU A 109 9.19 -16.93 -20.43
N ASP A 110 10.17 -17.49 -21.13
CA ASP A 110 11.28 -18.22 -20.54
C ASP A 110 12.09 -17.36 -19.57
N PHE A 111 12.33 -16.12 -19.94
CA PHE A 111 13.01 -15.17 -19.05
C PHE A 111 12.21 -14.93 -17.75
N LEU A 112 10.93 -14.64 -17.84
CA LEU A 112 10.09 -14.42 -16.65
C LEU A 112 9.96 -15.69 -15.81
N ALA A 113 9.83 -16.85 -16.43
CA ALA A 113 9.71 -18.13 -15.77
C ALA A 113 11.01 -18.55 -15.05
N SER A 114 12.17 -18.25 -15.64
CA SER A 114 13.46 -18.60 -15.05
C SER A 114 13.96 -17.57 -14.01
N THR A 115 13.38 -16.37 -13.97
CA THR A 115 13.75 -15.30 -13.04
C THR A 115 12.68 -15.08 -11.98
N PHE A 116 11.67 -14.25 -12.27
CA PHE A 116 10.66 -13.79 -11.32
C PHE A 116 9.68 -14.89 -10.85
N ALA A 117 9.55 -15.98 -11.60
CA ALA A 117 8.72 -17.12 -11.22
C ALA A 117 9.53 -18.43 -11.08
N GLY A 118 10.85 -18.36 -10.93
CA GLY A 118 11.69 -19.53 -10.89
C GLY A 118 13.02 -19.43 -10.13
N SER A 119 13.40 -18.21 -9.67
CA SER A 119 14.70 -18.02 -9.02
C SER A 119 14.55 -17.47 -7.60
N THR A 120 14.79 -18.29 -6.58
CA THR A 120 14.95 -17.85 -5.20
C THR A 120 16.17 -16.97 -5.04
N GLU A 121 17.28 -17.30 -5.72
CA GLU A 121 18.53 -16.51 -5.69
C GLU A 121 18.30 -15.05 -6.15
N LEU A 122 17.48 -14.82 -7.18
CA LEU A 122 17.11 -13.48 -7.59
C LEU A 122 16.47 -12.70 -6.43
N TYR A 123 15.49 -13.31 -5.77
CA TYR A 123 14.78 -12.65 -4.68
C TYR A 123 15.65 -12.45 -3.45
N ASP A 124 16.52 -13.38 -3.10
CA ASP A 124 17.49 -13.23 -2.02
C ASP A 124 18.40 -12.01 -2.25
N ASN A 125 18.85 -11.80 -3.50
CA ASN A 125 19.70 -10.68 -3.87
C ASN A 125 18.99 -9.31 -3.83
N ILE A 126 17.69 -9.24 -4.17
CA ILE A 126 16.94 -7.98 -4.20
C ILE A 126 16.17 -7.71 -2.90
N LEU A 127 16.22 -8.61 -1.93
CA LEU A 127 15.50 -8.49 -0.67
C LEU A 127 15.89 -7.23 0.11
N SER A 128 17.18 -6.87 0.08
CA SER A 128 17.69 -5.64 0.72
C SER A 128 17.04 -4.35 0.22
N CYS A 129 16.49 -4.37 -1.00
CA CYS A 129 15.76 -3.25 -1.57
C CYS A 129 14.27 -3.23 -1.13
N GLY A 130 13.85 -4.14 -0.27
CA GLY A 130 12.44 -4.30 0.15
C GLY A 130 11.56 -4.93 -0.92
N ALA A 131 12.14 -5.59 -1.94
CA ALA A 131 11.42 -6.29 -2.99
C ALA A 131 11.06 -7.71 -2.51
N ILE A 132 9.83 -7.88 -2.06
CA ILE A 132 9.32 -9.17 -1.58
C ILE A 132 8.59 -9.88 -2.71
N ALA A 133 8.92 -11.17 -2.91
CA ALA A 133 8.31 -12.00 -3.93
C ALA A 133 6.84 -12.27 -3.65
N THR A 134 6.03 -12.22 -4.70
CA THR A 134 4.69 -12.82 -4.71
C THR A 134 4.72 -14.28 -5.19
N TRP A 135 5.84 -14.73 -5.73
CA TRP A 135 6.10 -16.13 -6.02
C TRP A 135 6.44 -16.86 -4.72
N THR A 136 5.49 -17.66 -4.21
CA THR A 136 5.53 -18.22 -2.84
C THR A 136 6.78 -19.02 -2.49
N PRO A 137 7.40 -19.82 -3.40
CA PRO A 137 8.62 -20.56 -3.07
C PRO A 137 9.81 -19.69 -2.67
N ALA A 138 9.86 -18.43 -3.10
CA ALA A 138 10.91 -17.52 -2.67
C ALA A 138 10.79 -17.14 -1.18
N GLY A 139 9.57 -17.08 -0.65
CA GLY A 139 9.32 -16.77 0.75
C GLY A 139 9.78 -17.85 1.73
N ASP A 140 10.07 -19.06 1.24
CA ASP A 140 10.60 -20.19 2.03
C ASP A 140 12.14 -20.16 2.14
N SER A 141 12.82 -19.17 1.52
CA SER A 141 14.28 -19.02 1.62
C SER A 141 14.72 -18.60 3.01
N ASP A 142 15.84 -19.16 3.48
CA ASP A 142 16.48 -18.80 4.74
C ASP A 142 16.84 -17.31 4.81
N ALA A 143 17.01 -16.63 3.68
CA ALA A 143 17.30 -15.19 3.61
C ALA A 143 16.18 -14.35 4.23
N TYR A 144 14.94 -14.81 4.19
CA TYR A 144 13.80 -14.11 4.79
C TYR A 144 13.79 -14.16 6.32
N ALA A 145 14.41 -15.19 6.92
CA ALA A 145 14.51 -15.35 8.37
C ALA A 145 15.70 -14.59 9.00
N VAL A 146 16.53 -13.92 8.19
CA VAL A 146 17.70 -13.19 8.68
C VAL A 146 17.26 -11.96 9.48
N PRO A 147 17.74 -11.79 10.74
CA PRO A 147 17.49 -10.59 11.51
C PRO A 147 18.01 -9.33 10.83
N ASN A 148 17.24 -8.25 10.88
CA ASN A 148 17.63 -6.96 10.34
C ASN A 148 17.92 -5.97 11.49
N GLU A 149 19.20 -5.66 11.67
CA GLU A 149 19.67 -4.80 12.76
C GLU A 149 19.06 -3.39 12.72
N PHE A 150 18.78 -2.84 11.55
CA PHE A 150 18.13 -1.55 11.42
C PHE A 150 16.72 -1.55 12.03
N PHE A 151 16.03 -2.67 11.95
CA PHE A 151 14.70 -2.87 12.51
C PHE A 151 14.74 -3.67 13.83
N SER A 152 15.66 -3.30 14.72
CA SER A 152 15.76 -3.85 16.08
C SER A 152 16.04 -5.36 16.14
N GLY A 153 16.67 -5.94 15.13
CA GLY A 153 16.99 -7.36 15.07
C GLY A 153 15.81 -8.27 14.72
N ASP A 154 14.69 -7.73 14.27
CA ASP A 154 13.54 -8.52 13.80
C ASP A 154 13.84 -9.20 12.45
N ALA A 155 13.34 -10.42 12.24
CA ALA A 155 13.25 -11.05 10.91
C ALA A 155 12.10 -10.43 10.11
N VAL A 156 12.31 -9.20 9.65
CA VAL A 156 11.25 -8.35 9.09
C VAL A 156 10.62 -8.91 7.82
N PHE A 157 11.41 -9.60 6.99
CA PHE A 157 10.90 -10.16 5.75
C PHE A 157 10.00 -11.36 5.99
N GLU A 158 10.38 -12.27 6.90
CA GLU A 158 9.52 -13.38 7.34
C GLU A 158 8.19 -12.84 7.92
N LYS A 159 8.27 -11.80 8.77
CA LYS A 159 7.10 -11.14 9.34
C LYS A 159 6.19 -10.56 8.27
N ILE A 160 6.72 -9.92 7.24
CA ILE A 160 5.93 -9.33 6.15
C ILE A 160 5.31 -10.41 5.27
N VAL A 161 6.02 -11.51 5.00
CA VAL A 161 5.48 -12.67 4.29
C VAL A 161 4.29 -13.26 5.06
N ASP A 162 4.43 -13.47 6.38
CA ASP A 162 3.30 -13.90 7.22
C ASP A 162 2.11 -12.93 7.14
N TYR A 163 2.34 -11.61 7.18
CA TYR A 163 1.28 -10.60 7.05
C TYR A 163 0.62 -10.66 5.67
N SER A 164 1.38 -10.87 4.61
CA SER A 164 0.86 -10.94 3.24
C SER A 164 -0.16 -12.04 3.05
N THR A 165 -0.01 -13.16 3.73
CA THR A 165 -0.97 -14.28 3.68
C THR A 165 -2.33 -13.94 4.29
N LYS A 166 -2.41 -12.88 5.10
CA LYS A 166 -3.60 -12.43 5.82
C LYS A 166 -4.28 -11.23 5.17
N VAL A 167 -3.69 -10.69 4.11
CA VAL A 167 -4.27 -9.57 3.36
C VAL A 167 -5.51 -10.06 2.62
N PRO A 168 -6.67 -9.41 2.81
CA PRO A 168 -7.88 -9.82 2.10
C PRO A 168 -7.75 -9.54 0.59
N SER A 169 -8.24 -10.48 -0.22
CA SER A 169 -8.34 -10.27 -1.66
C SER A 169 -9.37 -9.19 -1.95
N ILE A 170 -9.04 -8.27 -2.83
CA ILE A 170 -9.94 -7.24 -3.35
C ILE A 170 -10.11 -7.41 -4.86
N ILE A 171 -11.29 -7.09 -5.35
CA ILE A 171 -11.57 -7.06 -6.79
C ILE A 171 -11.56 -5.59 -7.21
N THR A 172 -10.65 -5.25 -8.11
CA THR A 172 -10.61 -3.92 -8.72
C THR A 172 -11.35 -3.94 -10.04
N GLY A 173 -12.35 -3.05 -10.16
CA GLY A 173 -13.08 -2.82 -11.40
C GLY A 173 -12.35 -1.84 -12.34
N PRO A 174 -12.85 -1.67 -13.58
CA PRO A 174 -12.23 -0.77 -14.56
C PRO A 174 -12.20 0.70 -14.13
N TYR A 175 -13.09 1.11 -13.24
CA TYR A 175 -13.19 2.49 -12.71
C TYR A 175 -12.57 2.64 -11.32
N PHE A 176 -11.68 1.73 -10.92
CA PHE A 176 -11.04 1.77 -9.61
C PHE A 176 -10.20 3.05 -9.41
N HIS A 177 -9.46 3.45 -10.42
CA HIS A 177 -8.60 4.65 -10.36
C HIS A 177 -9.43 5.93 -10.31
N GLU A 178 -10.49 6.02 -11.09
CA GLU A 178 -11.44 7.15 -11.08
C GLU A 178 -12.09 7.28 -9.70
N ALA A 179 -12.52 6.19 -9.11
CA ALA A 179 -13.11 6.18 -7.76
C ALA A 179 -12.10 6.60 -6.70
N ARG A 180 -10.86 6.07 -6.76
CA ARG A 180 -9.78 6.45 -5.85
C ARG A 180 -9.49 7.95 -5.93
N ASP A 181 -9.35 8.49 -7.14
CA ASP A 181 -8.99 9.89 -7.36
C ASP A 181 -10.13 10.83 -6.91
N ALA A 182 -11.38 10.50 -7.22
CA ALA A 182 -12.54 11.25 -6.77
C ALA A 182 -12.66 11.25 -5.23
N ILE A 183 -12.44 10.10 -4.57
CA ILE A 183 -12.44 9.99 -3.10
C ILE A 183 -11.26 10.77 -2.50
N SER A 184 -10.09 10.78 -3.12
CA SER A 184 -8.93 11.55 -2.66
C SER A 184 -9.21 13.04 -2.66
N VAL A 185 -9.82 13.57 -3.74
CA VAL A 185 -10.24 14.98 -3.83
C VAL A 185 -11.28 15.30 -2.76
N ALA A 186 -12.31 14.45 -2.60
CA ALA A 186 -13.33 14.62 -1.57
C ALA A 186 -12.71 14.63 -0.16
N THR A 187 -11.80 13.71 0.13
CA THR A 187 -11.11 13.64 1.43
C THR A 187 -10.32 14.91 1.70
N THR A 188 -9.57 15.42 0.72
CA THR A 188 -8.83 16.69 0.85
C THR A 188 -9.76 17.86 1.17
N ASN A 189 -10.90 17.95 0.48
CA ASN A 189 -11.87 19.02 0.74
C ASN A 189 -12.48 18.89 2.15
N ILE A 190 -12.83 17.67 2.58
CA ILE A 190 -13.40 17.40 3.89
C ILE A 190 -12.41 17.76 5.01
N THR A 191 -11.14 17.39 4.87
CA THR A 191 -10.09 17.74 5.83
C THR A 191 -9.83 19.24 5.92
N ASN A 192 -10.24 20.00 4.89
CA ASN A 192 -10.21 21.46 4.86
C ASN A 192 -11.55 22.11 5.25
N GLY A 193 -12.48 21.32 5.84
CA GLY A 193 -13.72 21.83 6.44
C GLY A 193 -14.94 21.77 5.53
N ALA A 194 -14.87 21.11 4.36
CA ALA A 194 -16.04 20.91 3.53
C ALA A 194 -16.99 19.85 4.12
N ASP A 195 -18.26 19.91 3.73
CA ASP A 195 -19.29 18.98 4.19
C ASP A 195 -19.07 17.57 3.62
N LEU A 196 -18.95 16.57 4.49
CA LEU A 196 -18.65 15.18 4.15
C LEU A 196 -19.68 14.58 3.18
N GLU A 197 -20.98 14.77 3.45
CA GLU A 197 -22.03 14.17 2.63
C GLU A 197 -22.05 14.77 1.21
N LYS A 198 -21.83 16.08 1.12
CA LYS A 198 -21.78 16.78 -0.18
C LYS A 198 -20.56 16.36 -0.99
N GLU A 199 -19.39 16.27 -0.38
CA GLU A 199 -18.17 15.91 -1.10
C GLU A 199 -18.18 14.44 -1.54
N LEU A 200 -18.67 13.51 -0.71
CA LEU A 200 -18.84 12.12 -1.13
C LEU A 200 -19.89 11.95 -2.23
N LYS A 201 -20.94 12.77 -2.21
CA LYS A 201 -21.94 12.79 -3.31
C LYS A 201 -21.33 13.28 -4.62
N LYS A 202 -20.51 14.33 -4.59
CA LYS A 202 -19.78 14.81 -5.77
C LYS A 202 -18.82 13.74 -6.31
N ALA A 203 -18.09 13.06 -5.42
CA ALA A 203 -17.20 11.97 -5.82
C ALA A 203 -17.97 10.85 -6.52
N GLU A 204 -19.13 10.45 -5.97
CA GLU A 204 -20.00 9.45 -6.59
C GLU A 204 -20.52 9.90 -7.96
N ASP A 205 -20.97 11.15 -8.07
CA ASP A 205 -21.46 11.72 -9.33
C ASP A 205 -20.36 11.78 -10.41
N THR A 206 -19.12 12.11 -10.01
CA THR A 206 -17.96 12.12 -10.91
C THR A 206 -17.68 10.71 -11.48
N VAL A 207 -17.69 9.71 -10.62
CA VAL A 207 -17.46 8.33 -11.05
C VAL A 207 -18.61 7.84 -11.95
N ASN A 208 -19.86 8.12 -11.58
CA ASN A 208 -21.03 7.75 -12.39
C ASN A 208 -20.99 8.40 -13.77
N PHE A 209 -20.61 9.67 -13.85
CA PHE A 209 -20.43 10.36 -15.13
C PHE A 209 -19.37 9.67 -16.01
N ASN A 210 -18.23 9.30 -15.43
CA ASN A 210 -17.18 8.59 -16.17
C ASN A 210 -17.61 7.18 -16.61
N MET A 211 -18.53 6.57 -15.85
CA MET A 211 -19.16 5.28 -16.21
C MET A 211 -20.26 5.42 -17.29
N GLY A 212 -20.61 6.64 -17.69
CA GLY A 212 -21.68 6.91 -18.64
C GLY A 212 -23.09 6.73 -18.06
N GLN A 213 -23.27 6.97 -16.77
CA GLN A 213 -24.54 6.86 -16.04
C GLN A 213 -25.14 8.22 -15.71
#